data_9c512b22ce7c83ed73904df67ebcaaee
#
_entry.id   9c512b22ce7c83ed73904df67ebcaaee
#
_cell.length_a   1.000
_cell.length_b   1.000
_cell.length_c   1.000
_cell.angle_alpha   90.00
_cell.angle_beta   90.00
_cell.angle_gamma   90.00
#
_symmetry.space_group_name_H-M   'P 1'
#
loop_
_entity.id
_entity.type
_entity.pdbx_description
1 polymer ?
#
loop_
_entity_poly.entity_id
_entity_poly.type
_entity_poly.pdbx_seq_one_letter_code
_entity_poly.pdbx_strand_id
1 'polypeptide(L)'
;PNHIGLHTYEKSISSFQGTQKLELDLLRICAEEIFKAVPNNYDGYVASGGTECNMQAVWIYREYYKNVLDAKNDEIIVLFSEDTHYSLFKVCNILQLNFKLLNVDFNSREIDFEKLDNLLSELKADGVKYFITVLNMGTTMFGSIDDIDSITHLYKSHNIQFKIHVDAAFGGFIYPFTNPNNVFNFENPNVDSISVDGHKMLQAPYGTGIFLIRKGLIDNVLTEEASYIEGLDHTLCGSRSGANAIATWMILNMHGSKGLMDHMEQLIIKSDFICKSLSELDVQFFRNEYMNIVTILSEDIPRRICEKYTLVPDTHKGQPKWWKIVVMEHVNWQLIDNFLNDVTQYKNETIHNLRPNQAIL
;
A
#
# COMPACT_ATOMS: atom_id res chain seq x y z
N PRO A 1 -15.27 -15.27 22.49
CA PRO A 1 -13.90 -15.59 22.11
C PRO A 1 -13.43 -14.71 20.96
N ASN A 2 -12.15 -14.43 20.96
CA ASN A 2 -11.49 -13.52 20.01
C ASN A 2 -10.69 -14.27 18.93
N HIS A 3 -11.12 -15.46 18.58
CA HIS A 3 -10.50 -16.33 17.60
C HIS A 3 -11.43 -16.53 16.40
N ILE A 4 -10.93 -16.47 15.17
CA ILE A 4 -11.71 -16.72 13.95
C ILE A 4 -11.45 -18.16 13.52
N GLY A 5 -10.58 -18.93 13.71
CA GLY A 5 -10.31 -20.22 13.12
C GLY A 5 -9.95 -20.13 11.63
N LEU A 6 -9.80 -21.27 11.01
CA LEU A 6 -9.15 -21.39 9.70
C LEU A 6 -10.07 -21.07 8.50
N HIS A 7 -11.40 -21.10 8.70
CA HIS A 7 -12.34 -21.10 7.59
C HIS A 7 -13.30 -19.94 7.66
N THR A 8 -13.22 -19.05 6.69
CA THR A 8 -14.15 -17.96 6.52
C THR A 8 -15.30 -18.32 5.59
N TYR A 9 -15.10 -19.23 4.61
CA TYR A 9 -16.04 -19.46 3.50
C TYR A 9 -16.88 -20.72 3.59
N GLU A 10 -16.55 -21.67 4.44
CA GLU A 10 -17.26 -22.95 4.55
C GLU A 10 -17.82 -23.21 5.95
N LYS A 11 -18.23 -24.45 6.21
CA LYS A 11 -18.71 -24.85 7.53
C LYS A 11 -17.67 -24.57 8.59
N SER A 12 -17.96 -23.66 9.44
CA SER A 12 -17.11 -23.30 10.57
C SER A 12 -17.49 -24.09 11.80
N ILE A 13 -16.51 -24.33 12.66
CA ILE A 13 -16.74 -24.82 14.01
C ILE A 13 -17.72 -23.87 14.71
N SER A 14 -18.78 -24.42 15.30
CA SER A 14 -19.90 -23.67 15.89
C SER A 14 -19.48 -22.56 16.86
N SER A 15 -18.38 -22.75 17.59
CA SER A 15 -17.80 -21.78 18.51
C SER A 15 -17.22 -20.51 17.86
N PHE A 16 -16.94 -20.53 16.55
CA PHE A 16 -16.33 -19.40 15.82
C PHE A 16 -17.30 -18.71 14.86
N GLN A 17 -18.51 -19.22 14.67
CA GLN A 17 -19.48 -18.70 13.70
C GLN A 17 -19.76 -17.20 13.84
N GLY A 18 -19.79 -16.67 15.08
CA GLY A 18 -20.04 -15.27 15.33
C GLY A 18 -18.94 -14.36 14.78
N THR A 19 -17.67 -14.69 15.04
CA THR A 19 -16.54 -13.90 14.57
C THR A 19 -16.33 -14.05 13.06
N GLN A 20 -16.51 -15.24 12.51
CA GLN A 20 -16.43 -15.48 11.07
C GLN A 20 -17.52 -14.72 10.30
N LYS A 21 -18.73 -14.67 10.81
CA LYS A 21 -19.82 -13.93 10.19
C LYS A 21 -19.52 -12.42 10.11
N LEU A 22 -18.92 -11.85 11.15
CA LEU A 22 -18.47 -10.46 11.16
C LEU A 22 -17.27 -10.23 10.23
N GLU A 23 -16.34 -11.18 10.14
CA GLU A 23 -15.26 -11.14 9.17
C GLU A 23 -15.78 -11.14 7.73
N LEU A 24 -16.74 -12.01 7.41
CA LEU A 24 -17.37 -12.04 6.07
C LEU A 24 -18.05 -10.71 5.72
N ASP A 25 -18.76 -10.10 6.66
CA ASP A 25 -19.38 -8.80 6.42
C ASP A 25 -18.34 -7.66 6.28
N LEU A 26 -17.25 -7.72 7.04
CA LEU A 26 -16.11 -6.81 6.88
C LEU A 26 -15.50 -6.93 5.48
N LEU A 27 -15.27 -8.18 5.03
CA LEU A 27 -14.72 -8.44 3.68
C LEU A 27 -15.68 -7.94 2.60
N ARG A 28 -17.00 -8.14 2.78
CA ARG A 28 -18.03 -7.62 1.88
C ARG A 28 -17.97 -6.10 1.78
N ILE A 29 -17.94 -5.38 2.90
CA ILE A 29 -17.84 -3.92 2.92
C ILE A 29 -16.57 -3.47 2.17
N CYS A 30 -15.43 -4.06 2.47
CA CYS A 30 -14.19 -3.69 1.81
C CYS A 30 -14.19 -4.03 0.31
N ALA A 31 -14.59 -5.26 -0.06
CA ALA A 31 -14.55 -5.70 -1.44
C ALA A 31 -15.59 -4.99 -2.32
N GLU A 32 -16.86 -4.94 -1.87
CA GLU A 32 -17.96 -4.46 -2.71
C GLU A 32 -18.10 -2.94 -2.65
N GLU A 33 -18.04 -2.34 -1.45
CA GLU A 33 -18.33 -0.91 -1.27
C GLU A 33 -17.09 -0.04 -1.48
N ILE A 34 -15.88 -0.51 -1.11
CA ILE A 34 -14.64 0.28 -1.25
C ILE A 34 -13.90 -0.08 -2.54
N PHE A 35 -13.69 -1.37 -2.81
CA PHE A 35 -12.92 -1.83 -3.97
C PHE A 35 -13.77 -2.33 -5.14
N LYS A 36 -15.07 -2.06 -5.14
CA LYS A 36 -16.00 -2.24 -6.26
C LYS A 36 -16.00 -3.66 -6.87
N ALA A 37 -15.82 -4.68 -6.04
CA ALA A 37 -15.95 -6.06 -6.47
C ALA A 37 -17.42 -6.39 -6.81
N VAL A 38 -17.61 -7.24 -7.82
CA VAL A 38 -18.92 -7.83 -8.07
C VAL A 38 -19.31 -8.71 -6.87
N PRO A 39 -20.54 -8.61 -6.34
CA PRO A 39 -20.97 -9.39 -5.20
C PRO A 39 -20.65 -10.89 -5.34
N ASN A 40 -20.07 -11.47 -4.28
CA ASN A 40 -19.64 -12.86 -4.21
C ASN A 40 -18.56 -13.30 -5.23
N ASN A 41 -17.93 -12.37 -5.95
CA ASN A 41 -16.86 -12.67 -6.92
C ASN A 41 -15.46 -12.34 -6.37
N TYR A 42 -15.28 -12.56 -5.09
CA TYR A 42 -14.00 -12.37 -4.37
C TYR A 42 -13.87 -13.40 -3.25
N ASP A 43 -12.64 -13.58 -2.81
CA ASP A 43 -12.23 -14.29 -1.61
C ASP A 43 -11.35 -13.36 -0.76
N GLY A 44 -11.06 -13.73 0.46
CA GLY A 44 -10.17 -12.96 1.32
C GLY A 44 -10.28 -13.37 2.78
N TYR A 45 -9.51 -12.73 3.63
CA TYR A 45 -9.55 -12.91 5.07
C TYR A 45 -8.87 -11.75 5.80
N VAL A 46 -9.09 -11.66 7.12
CA VAL A 46 -8.39 -10.68 7.97
C VAL A 46 -7.07 -11.30 8.45
N ALA A 47 -5.98 -10.76 7.94
CA ALA A 47 -4.60 -11.11 8.23
C ALA A 47 -4.02 -10.28 9.39
N SER A 48 -2.78 -10.58 9.80
CA SER A 48 -2.05 -9.82 10.82
C SER A 48 -1.46 -8.48 10.33
N GLY A 49 -1.54 -8.19 9.05
CA GLY A 49 -1.04 -6.95 8.44
C GLY A 49 -0.57 -7.14 7.00
N GLY A 50 -0.20 -6.04 6.33
CA GLY A 50 0.17 -6.00 4.92
C GLY A 50 1.31 -6.96 4.53
N THR A 51 2.26 -7.21 5.42
CA THR A 51 3.33 -8.19 5.15
C THR A 51 2.79 -9.59 4.92
N GLU A 52 1.81 -10.04 5.73
CA GLU A 52 1.15 -11.32 5.55
C GLU A 52 0.32 -11.31 4.26
N CYS A 53 -0.42 -10.25 4.02
CA CYS A 53 -1.23 -10.10 2.80
C CYS A 53 -0.38 -10.16 1.52
N ASN A 54 0.75 -9.45 1.50
CA ASN A 54 1.68 -9.46 0.36
C ASN A 54 2.29 -10.86 0.15
N MET A 55 2.63 -11.56 1.24
CA MET A 55 3.13 -12.94 1.18
C MET A 55 2.07 -13.90 0.66
N GLN A 56 0.84 -13.78 1.14
CA GLN A 56 -0.30 -14.58 0.69
C GLN A 56 -0.55 -14.41 -0.81
N ALA A 57 -0.55 -13.18 -1.32
CA ALA A 57 -0.75 -12.91 -2.74
C ALA A 57 0.32 -13.56 -3.61
N VAL A 58 1.59 -13.31 -3.30
CA VAL A 58 2.73 -13.85 -4.08
C VAL A 58 2.78 -15.38 -3.99
N TRP A 59 2.46 -15.96 -2.83
CA TRP A 59 2.36 -17.42 -2.66
C TRP A 59 1.25 -18.00 -3.55
N ILE A 60 0.04 -17.44 -3.52
CA ILE A 60 -1.08 -17.88 -4.37
C ILE A 60 -0.70 -17.82 -5.86
N TYR A 61 -0.05 -16.74 -6.31
CA TYR A 61 0.31 -16.59 -7.73
C TYR A 61 1.42 -17.55 -8.15
N ARG A 62 2.40 -17.78 -7.27
CA ARG A 62 3.42 -18.81 -7.52
C ARG A 62 2.78 -20.18 -7.69
N GLU A 63 1.90 -20.59 -6.77
CA GLU A 63 1.24 -21.89 -6.86
C GLU A 63 0.26 -21.96 -8.04
N TYR A 64 -0.44 -20.87 -8.37
CA TYR A 64 -1.23 -20.80 -9.60
C TYR A 64 -0.38 -21.08 -10.84
N TYR A 65 0.76 -20.44 -10.98
CA TYR A 65 1.63 -20.66 -12.13
C TYR A 65 2.19 -22.07 -12.17
N LYS A 66 2.53 -22.64 -11.00
CA LYS A 66 3.05 -24.02 -10.92
C LYS A 66 1.97 -25.07 -11.18
N ASN A 67 0.82 -24.94 -10.55
CA ASN A 67 -0.21 -25.96 -10.57
C ASN A 67 -1.09 -25.91 -11.83
N VAL A 68 -1.32 -24.72 -12.38
CA VAL A 68 -2.22 -24.52 -13.53
C VAL A 68 -1.44 -24.41 -14.85
N LEU A 69 -0.23 -23.85 -14.83
CA LEU A 69 0.56 -23.59 -16.03
C LEU A 69 1.87 -24.37 -16.09
N ASP A 70 2.10 -25.31 -15.14
CA ASP A 70 3.30 -26.17 -15.05
C ASP A 70 4.62 -25.37 -15.05
N ALA A 71 4.59 -24.17 -14.42
CA ALA A 71 5.74 -23.27 -14.36
C ALA A 71 6.82 -23.76 -13.42
N LYS A 72 8.09 -23.57 -13.82
CA LYS A 72 9.24 -23.75 -12.93
C LYS A 72 9.54 -22.45 -12.19
N ASN A 73 10.19 -22.54 -11.02
CA ASN A 73 10.51 -21.35 -10.21
C ASN A 73 11.40 -20.33 -10.96
N ASP A 74 12.28 -20.77 -11.82
CA ASP A 74 13.18 -19.93 -12.63
C ASP A 74 12.45 -19.23 -13.80
N GLU A 75 11.25 -19.69 -14.16
CA GLU A 75 10.37 -19.04 -15.14
C GLU A 75 9.47 -17.96 -14.52
N ILE A 76 9.45 -17.83 -13.19
CA ILE A 76 8.61 -16.89 -12.44
C ILE A 76 9.47 -15.75 -11.87
N ILE A 77 9.04 -14.51 -12.04
CA ILE A 77 9.68 -13.34 -11.45
C ILE A 77 8.69 -12.46 -10.71
N VAL A 78 9.16 -11.82 -9.64
CA VAL A 78 8.41 -10.80 -8.90
C VAL A 78 8.95 -9.41 -9.25
N LEU A 79 8.06 -8.50 -9.68
CA LEU A 79 8.40 -7.11 -10.00
C LEU A 79 7.73 -6.16 -9.02
N PHE A 80 8.46 -5.17 -8.53
CA PHE A 80 7.95 -4.11 -7.67
C PHE A 80 8.88 -2.89 -7.71
N SER A 81 8.36 -1.69 -7.44
CA SER A 81 9.17 -0.47 -7.52
C SER A 81 10.18 -0.37 -6.37
N GLU A 82 11.24 0.41 -6.57
CA GLU A 82 12.24 0.68 -5.50
C GLU A 82 11.63 1.38 -4.28
N ASP A 83 10.47 2.00 -4.42
CA ASP A 83 9.73 2.64 -3.30
C ASP A 83 8.79 1.68 -2.57
N THR A 84 8.63 0.46 -3.07
CA THR A 84 7.76 -0.55 -2.48
C THR A 84 8.24 -0.95 -1.08
N HIS A 85 7.30 -1.30 -0.22
CA HIS A 85 7.60 -1.68 1.16
C HIS A 85 8.56 -2.87 1.23
N TYR A 86 9.53 -2.79 2.15
CA TYR A 86 10.60 -3.79 2.32
C TYR A 86 10.12 -5.23 2.58
N SER A 87 8.83 -5.43 2.91
CA SER A 87 8.25 -6.77 3.08
C SER A 87 8.43 -7.65 1.84
N LEU A 88 8.45 -7.06 0.63
CA LEU A 88 8.58 -7.80 -0.63
C LEU A 88 9.93 -8.52 -0.74
N PHE A 89 11.01 -7.93 -0.23
CA PHE A 89 12.30 -8.61 -0.15
C PHE A 89 12.24 -9.87 0.74
N LYS A 90 11.50 -9.79 1.86
CA LYS A 90 11.27 -10.95 2.73
C LYS A 90 10.40 -11.99 2.04
N VAL A 91 9.33 -11.57 1.37
CA VAL A 91 8.43 -12.44 0.62
C VAL A 91 9.21 -13.24 -0.43
N CYS A 92 10.00 -12.57 -1.26
CA CYS A 92 10.81 -13.21 -2.30
C CYS A 92 11.84 -14.17 -1.69
N ASN A 93 12.49 -13.79 -0.59
CA ASN A 93 13.44 -14.65 0.12
C ASN A 93 12.75 -15.93 0.68
N ILE A 94 11.63 -15.79 1.39
CA ILE A 94 10.91 -16.93 1.99
C ILE A 94 10.36 -17.84 0.91
N LEU A 95 9.78 -17.29 -0.15
CA LEU A 95 9.17 -18.05 -1.24
C LEU A 95 10.20 -18.53 -2.28
N GLN A 96 11.47 -18.20 -2.13
CA GLN A 96 12.56 -18.57 -3.05
C GLN A 96 12.26 -18.16 -4.50
N LEU A 97 11.78 -16.92 -4.68
CA LEU A 97 11.50 -16.32 -5.98
C LEU A 97 12.53 -15.24 -6.32
N ASN A 98 12.91 -15.19 -7.58
CA ASN A 98 13.69 -14.08 -8.12
C ASN A 98 12.84 -12.82 -8.20
N PHE A 99 13.46 -11.65 -8.08
CA PHE A 99 12.79 -10.37 -8.23
C PHE A 99 13.65 -9.36 -8.97
N LYS A 100 13.00 -8.34 -9.53
CA LYS A 100 13.65 -7.13 -10.06
C LYS A 100 12.92 -5.90 -9.56
N LEU A 101 13.69 -4.83 -9.33
CA LEU A 101 13.16 -3.53 -8.95
C LEU A 101 12.82 -2.72 -10.20
N LEU A 102 11.66 -2.08 -10.18
CA LEU A 102 11.28 -1.10 -11.18
C LEU A 102 11.83 0.26 -10.74
N ASN A 103 12.64 0.88 -11.59
CA ASN A 103 13.19 2.20 -11.32
C ASN A 103 12.08 3.25 -11.32
N VAL A 104 12.21 4.23 -10.43
CA VAL A 104 11.32 5.39 -10.37
C VAL A 104 12.09 6.69 -10.62
N ASP A 105 11.42 7.68 -11.20
CA ASP A 105 11.97 9.03 -11.31
C ASP A 105 12.10 9.67 -9.93
N PHE A 106 13.18 10.41 -9.72
CA PHE A 106 13.48 11.00 -8.41
C PHE A 106 12.46 12.05 -7.97
N ASN A 107 11.91 12.82 -8.90
CA ASN A 107 11.00 13.93 -8.59
C ASN A 107 9.53 13.53 -8.67
N SER A 108 9.13 12.84 -9.75
CA SER A 108 7.73 12.44 -9.97
C SER A 108 7.33 11.17 -9.23
N ARG A 109 8.32 10.36 -8.80
CA ARG A 109 8.13 9.02 -8.21
C ARG A 109 7.34 8.06 -9.11
N GLU A 110 7.31 8.34 -10.40
CA GLU A 110 6.71 7.48 -11.42
C GLU A 110 7.69 6.41 -11.89
N ILE A 111 7.17 5.26 -12.26
CA ILE A 111 7.99 4.18 -12.83
C ILE A 111 8.55 4.64 -14.19
N ASP A 112 9.84 4.40 -14.41
CA ASP A 112 10.55 4.67 -15.66
C ASP A 112 10.16 3.61 -16.70
N PHE A 113 9.20 3.95 -17.58
CA PHE A 113 8.65 3.04 -18.56
C PHE A 113 9.65 2.64 -19.66
N GLU A 114 10.64 3.46 -19.98
CA GLU A 114 11.69 3.11 -20.94
C GLU A 114 12.57 2.00 -20.35
N LYS A 115 12.99 2.14 -19.10
CA LYS A 115 13.75 1.09 -18.41
C LYS A 115 12.91 -0.17 -18.18
N LEU A 116 11.62 -0.03 -17.91
CA LEU A 116 10.73 -1.18 -17.78
C LEU A 116 10.63 -1.96 -19.09
N ASP A 117 10.44 -1.29 -20.23
CA ASP A 117 10.37 -1.92 -21.55
C ASP A 117 11.62 -2.74 -21.88
N ASN A 118 12.80 -2.15 -21.62
CA ASN A 118 14.07 -2.84 -21.77
C ASN A 118 14.20 -4.05 -20.85
N LEU A 119 13.85 -3.90 -19.57
CA LEU A 119 13.86 -4.99 -18.58
C LEU A 119 12.97 -6.15 -18.97
N LEU A 120 11.76 -5.89 -19.51
CA LEU A 120 10.85 -6.93 -19.96
C LEU A 120 11.43 -7.73 -21.12
N SER A 121 12.10 -7.04 -22.06
CA SER A 121 12.79 -7.69 -23.17
C SER A 121 13.94 -8.58 -22.71
N GLU A 122 14.75 -8.13 -21.76
CA GLU A 122 15.85 -8.91 -21.16
C GLU A 122 15.31 -10.15 -20.43
N LEU A 123 14.32 -9.98 -19.55
CA LEU A 123 13.74 -11.09 -18.79
C LEU A 123 13.13 -12.18 -19.68
N LYS A 124 12.48 -11.78 -20.76
CA LYS A 124 11.96 -12.75 -21.76
C LYS A 124 13.08 -13.49 -22.47
N ALA A 125 14.16 -12.82 -22.82
CA ALA A 125 15.32 -13.45 -23.43
C ALA A 125 16.00 -14.45 -22.48
N ASP A 126 15.97 -14.19 -21.17
CA ASP A 126 16.46 -15.08 -20.10
C ASP A 126 15.50 -16.25 -19.78
N GLY A 127 14.36 -16.33 -20.47
CA GLY A 127 13.42 -17.43 -20.35
C GLY A 127 12.33 -17.24 -19.29
N VAL A 128 12.18 -16.05 -18.71
CA VAL A 128 11.09 -15.72 -17.80
C VAL A 128 9.77 -15.65 -18.57
N LYS A 129 8.73 -16.29 -18.06
CA LYS A 129 7.42 -16.40 -18.71
C LYS A 129 6.29 -15.80 -17.87
N TYR A 130 6.42 -15.86 -16.55
CA TYR A 130 5.35 -15.58 -15.60
C TYR A 130 5.75 -14.44 -14.66
N PHE A 131 4.97 -13.39 -14.65
CA PHE A 131 5.27 -12.16 -13.93
C PHE A 131 4.28 -11.97 -12.78
N ILE A 132 4.79 -11.83 -11.57
CA ILE A 132 4.02 -11.38 -10.40
C ILE A 132 4.41 -9.95 -10.15
N THR A 133 3.48 -9.01 -10.27
CA THR A 133 3.78 -7.60 -10.07
C THR A 133 3.04 -7.06 -8.87
N VAL A 134 3.78 -6.43 -7.95
CA VAL A 134 3.19 -5.74 -6.81
C VAL A 134 3.23 -4.24 -7.07
N LEU A 135 2.05 -3.65 -7.18
CA LEU A 135 1.85 -2.22 -7.42
C LEU A 135 1.37 -1.53 -6.16
N ASN A 136 1.79 -0.29 -5.98
CA ASN A 136 1.52 0.46 -4.76
C ASN A 136 0.33 1.41 -4.93
N MET A 137 -0.61 1.34 -4.01
CA MET A 137 -1.58 2.38 -3.74
C MET A 137 -1.13 3.14 -2.48
N GLY A 138 -0.14 4.00 -2.63
CA GLY A 138 0.47 4.76 -1.55
C GLY A 138 1.71 4.11 -0.95
N THR A 139 2.88 4.40 -1.53
CA THR A 139 4.17 3.93 -1.01
C THR A 139 4.46 4.47 0.38
N THR A 140 5.22 3.71 1.18
CA THR A 140 5.45 4.03 2.60
C THR A 140 6.14 5.39 2.80
N MET A 141 7.08 5.75 1.95
CA MET A 141 7.83 7.00 2.11
C MET A 141 7.12 8.18 1.44
N PHE A 142 6.65 8.01 0.23
CA PHE A 142 6.19 9.11 -0.62
C PHE A 142 4.65 9.19 -0.73
N GLY A 143 3.93 8.11 -0.46
CA GLY A 143 2.50 8.04 -0.78
C GLY A 143 2.24 8.06 -2.29
N SER A 144 3.26 7.73 -3.10
CA SER A 144 3.11 7.64 -4.56
C SER A 144 2.20 6.47 -4.94
N ILE A 145 1.55 6.62 -6.08
CA ILE A 145 0.62 5.65 -6.67
C ILE A 145 1.22 5.19 -8.00
N ASP A 146 1.31 3.89 -8.21
CA ASP A 146 1.83 3.34 -9.47
C ASP A 146 0.75 3.44 -10.59
N ASP A 147 1.19 3.47 -11.86
CA ASP A 147 0.27 3.49 -13.01
C ASP A 147 0.00 2.08 -13.52
N ILE A 148 -1.08 1.45 -13.02
CA ILE A 148 -1.46 0.09 -13.39
C ILE A 148 -1.83 -0.04 -14.88
N ASP A 149 -2.46 0.97 -15.46
CA ASP A 149 -2.95 0.89 -16.85
C ASP A 149 -1.79 0.93 -17.82
N SER A 150 -0.83 1.83 -17.65
CA SER A 150 0.38 1.89 -18.47
C SER A 150 1.23 0.62 -18.34
N ILE A 151 1.41 0.10 -17.11
CA ILE A 151 2.16 -1.14 -16.87
C ILE A 151 1.49 -2.33 -17.57
N THR A 152 0.18 -2.49 -17.39
CA THR A 152 -0.54 -3.61 -18.01
C THR A 152 -0.65 -3.50 -19.53
N HIS A 153 -0.71 -2.27 -20.06
CA HIS A 153 -0.63 -2.04 -21.50
C HIS A 153 0.73 -2.53 -22.05
N LEU A 154 1.82 -2.17 -21.36
CA LEU A 154 3.16 -2.60 -21.76
C LEU A 154 3.31 -4.13 -21.67
N TYR A 155 2.81 -4.77 -20.59
CA TYR A 155 2.84 -6.23 -20.47
C TYR A 155 2.08 -6.93 -21.60
N LYS A 156 0.92 -6.40 -21.99
CA LYS A 156 0.13 -6.94 -23.11
C LYS A 156 0.85 -6.78 -24.44
N SER A 157 1.55 -5.66 -24.68
CA SER A 157 2.34 -5.46 -25.91
C SER A 157 3.50 -6.45 -26.03
N HIS A 158 4.06 -6.88 -24.91
CA HIS A 158 5.09 -7.93 -24.82
C HIS A 158 4.53 -9.36 -24.77
N ASN A 159 3.20 -9.57 -24.82
CA ASN A 159 2.54 -10.87 -24.62
C ASN A 159 2.98 -11.58 -23.30
N ILE A 160 3.07 -10.81 -22.23
CA ILE A 160 3.47 -11.31 -20.90
C ILE A 160 2.25 -11.91 -20.18
N GLN A 161 2.45 -13.07 -19.54
CA GLN A 161 1.52 -13.63 -18.57
C GLN A 161 1.78 -13.01 -17.20
N PHE A 162 0.81 -12.32 -16.63
CA PHE A 162 1.01 -11.59 -15.37
C PHE A 162 -0.12 -11.78 -14.37
N LYS A 163 0.19 -11.59 -13.10
CA LYS A 163 -0.71 -11.42 -11.98
C LYS A 163 -0.34 -10.15 -11.21
N ILE A 164 -1.34 -9.34 -10.85
CA ILE A 164 -1.13 -8.09 -10.14
C ILE A 164 -1.72 -8.14 -8.75
N HIS A 165 -0.87 -7.88 -7.77
CA HIS A 165 -1.24 -7.56 -6.40
C HIS A 165 -1.12 -6.06 -6.15
N VAL A 166 -2.13 -5.45 -5.54
CA VAL A 166 -2.10 -4.06 -5.12
C VAL A 166 -1.78 -3.99 -3.63
N ASP A 167 -0.59 -3.49 -3.30
CA ASP A 167 -0.26 -3.12 -1.92
C ASP A 167 -0.90 -1.76 -1.62
N ALA A 168 -2.10 -1.81 -1.07
CA ALA A 168 -2.86 -0.67 -0.60
C ALA A 168 -2.81 -0.55 0.93
N ALA A 169 -1.79 -1.13 1.57
CA ALA A 169 -1.69 -1.17 3.03
C ALA A 169 -1.86 0.21 3.68
N PHE A 170 -1.32 1.26 3.07
CA PHE A 170 -1.55 2.63 3.51
C PHE A 170 -2.71 3.30 2.75
N GLY A 171 -2.72 3.23 1.43
CA GLY A 171 -3.63 3.99 0.57
C GLY A 171 -5.07 3.47 0.54
N GLY A 172 -5.31 2.21 0.91
CA GLY A 172 -6.61 1.56 0.71
C GLY A 172 -7.78 2.15 1.49
N PHE A 173 -7.53 2.84 2.60
CA PHE A 173 -8.55 3.59 3.35
C PHE A 173 -8.46 5.11 3.18
N ILE A 174 -7.72 5.61 2.20
CA ILE A 174 -7.73 7.03 1.83
C ILE A 174 -8.00 7.23 0.34
N TYR A 175 -7.20 6.62 -0.54
CA TYR A 175 -7.25 6.85 -1.98
C TYR A 175 -8.61 6.57 -2.65
N PRO A 176 -9.35 5.50 -2.31
CA PRO A 176 -10.69 5.29 -2.86
C PRO A 176 -11.72 6.38 -2.48
N PHE A 177 -11.51 7.07 -1.36
CA PHE A 177 -12.40 8.13 -0.87
C PHE A 177 -12.04 9.51 -1.43
N THR A 178 -10.77 9.73 -1.74
CA THR A 178 -10.26 11.02 -2.27
C THR A 178 -10.22 11.03 -3.80
N ASN A 179 -10.08 9.86 -4.43
CA ASN A 179 -10.16 9.66 -5.88
C ASN A 179 -11.17 8.55 -6.22
N PRO A 180 -12.47 8.85 -6.29
CA PRO A 180 -13.52 7.86 -6.58
C PRO A 180 -13.40 7.19 -7.95
N ASN A 181 -12.69 7.83 -8.89
CA ASN A 181 -12.48 7.34 -10.26
C ASN A 181 -11.18 6.53 -10.41
N ASN A 182 -10.52 6.16 -9.31
CA ASN A 182 -9.31 5.37 -9.37
C ASN A 182 -9.55 3.99 -9.99
N VAL A 183 -8.48 3.44 -10.60
CA VAL A 183 -8.49 2.15 -11.30
C VAL A 183 -7.90 1.00 -10.47
N PHE A 184 -7.51 1.26 -9.22
CA PHE A 184 -6.99 0.27 -8.28
C PHE A 184 -8.11 -0.44 -7.51
N ASN A 185 -9.03 -1.05 -8.25
CA ASN A 185 -10.18 -1.75 -7.70
C ASN A 185 -10.55 -2.95 -8.59
N PHE A 186 -11.52 -3.75 -8.18
CA PHE A 186 -11.90 -4.97 -8.90
C PHE A 186 -12.76 -4.73 -10.16
N GLU A 187 -13.16 -3.49 -10.48
CA GLU A 187 -13.68 -3.18 -11.83
C GLU A 187 -12.57 -3.28 -12.87
N ASN A 188 -11.30 -2.99 -12.50
CA ASN A 188 -10.17 -3.20 -13.37
C ASN A 188 -9.85 -4.70 -13.47
N PRO A 189 -10.00 -5.34 -14.66
CA PRO A 189 -9.78 -6.77 -14.82
C PRO A 189 -8.34 -7.22 -14.57
N ASN A 190 -7.40 -6.28 -14.54
CA ASN A 190 -5.97 -6.56 -14.31
C ASN A 190 -5.61 -6.61 -12.81
N VAL A 191 -6.49 -6.15 -11.92
CA VAL A 191 -6.28 -6.27 -10.47
C VAL A 191 -6.70 -7.67 -10.03
N ASP A 192 -5.77 -8.49 -9.58
CA ASP A 192 -6.05 -9.85 -9.08
C ASP A 192 -6.27 -9.89 -7.57
N SER A 193 -5.53 -9.11 -6.78
CA SER A 193 -5.70 -8.99 -5.33
C SER A 193 -5.31 -7.63 -4.77
N ILE A 194 -5.82 -7.31 -3.59
CA ILE A 194 -5.58 -6.06 -2.88
C ILE A 194 -5.32 -6.36 -1.41
N SER A 195 -4.30 -5.73 -0.81
CA SER A 195 -4.09 -5.71 0.64
C SER A 195 -4.34 -4.33 1.21
N VAL A 196 -5.00 -4.23 2.36
CA VAL A 196 -5.20 -2.96 3.06
C VAL A 196 -5.02 -3.13 4.57
N ASP A 197 -4.35 -2.19 5.24
CA ASP A 197 -4.13 -2.26 6.69
C ASP A 197 -5.16 -1.42 7.45
N GLY A 198 -5.99 -2.07 8.23
CA GLY A 198 -6.95 -1.40 9.11
C GLY A 198 -6.25 -0.58 10.21
N HIS A 199 -5.08 -1.00 10.66
CA HIS A 199 -4.31 -0.32 11.71
C HIS A 199 -3.50 0.91 11.22
N LYS A 200 -3.61 1.28 9.94
CA LYS A 200 -3.02 2.52 9.38
C LYS A 200 -4.09 3.61 9.30
N MET A 201 -4.61 3.90 8.13
CA MET A 201 -5.53 5.03 7.94
C MET A 201 -6.86 4.89 8.69
N LEU A 202 -7.36 3.68 8.88
CA LEU A 202 -8.60 3.43 9.63
C LEU A 202 -8.40 3.45 11.15
N GLN A 203 -7.15 3.46 11.64
CA GLN A 203 -6.78 3.49 13.07
C GLN A 203 -7.39 2.34 13.90
N ALA A 204 -7.61 1.19 13.26
CA ALA A 204 -8.00 -0.04 13.94
C ALA A 204 -6.85 -0.58 14.83
N PRO A 205 -7.11 -1.53 15.73
CA PRO A 205 -6.07 -2.15 16.54
C PRO A 205 -4.94 -2.74 15.70
N TYR A 206 -3.72 -2.66 16.22
CA TYR A 206 -2.53 -3.21 15.55
C TYR A 206 -2.69 -4.69 15.21
N GLY A 207 -2.07 -5.11 14.11
CA GLY A 207 -2.16 -6.48 13.65
C GLY A 207 -3.45 -6.75 12.85
N THR A 208 -3.89 -5.78 12.06
CA THR A 208 -5.08 -5.90 11.21
C THR A 208 -4.74 -5.57 9.77
N GLY A 209 -4.59 -6.58 8.95
CA GLY A 209 -4.53 -6.51 7.50
C GLY A 209 -5.77 -7.17 6.90
N ILE A 210 -6.27 -6.66 5.80
CA ILE A 210 -7.38 -7.23 5.05
C ILE A 210 -6.83 -7.65 3.70
N PHE A 211 -6.92 -8.93 3.41
CA PHE A 211 -6.54 -9.51 2.13
C PHE A 211 -7.78 -9.80 1.30
N LEU A 212 -7.83 -9.30 0.07
CA LEU A 212 -8.89 -9.53 -0.89
C LEU A 212 -8.30 -10.02 -2.21
N ILE A 213 -8.96 -10.99 -2.83
CA ILE A 213 -8.48 -11.62 -4.07
C ILE A 213 -9.69 -12.03 -4.93
N ARG A 214 -9.51 -12.10 -6.25
CA ARG A 214 -10.54 -12.63 -7.15
C ARG A 214 -10.88 -14.06 -6.81
N LYS A 215 -12.18 -14.36 -6.90
CA LYS A 215 -12.78 -15.66 -6.57
C LYS A 215 -12.02 -16.82 -7.20
N GLY A 216 -11.76 -17.84 -6.38
CA GLY A 216 -11.13 -19.10 -6.79
C GLY A 216 -9.61 -19.09 -6.90
N LEU A 217 -8.95 -17.91 -6.92
CA LEU A 217 -7.48 -17.88 -6.93
C LEU A 217 -6.87 -18.39 -5.62
N ILE A 218 -7.56 -18.20 -4.50
CA ILE A 218 -7.11 -18.64 -3.18
C ILE A 218 -7.00 -20.16 -3.07
N ASP A 219 -7.75 -20.91 -3.89
CA ASP A 219 -7.76 -22.38 -3.89
C ASP A 219 -6.40 -22.99 -4.28
N ASN A 220 -5.53 -22.21 -4.93
CA ASN A 220 -4.19 -22.69 -5.30
C ASN A 220 -3.27 -22.95 -4.10
N VAL A 221 -3.64 -22.51 -2.90
CA VAL A 221 -2.88 -22.72 -1.65
C VAL A 221 -3.67 -23.50 -0.60
N LEU A 222 -4.66 -24.24 -1.03
CA LEU A 222 -5.44 -25.10 -0.16
C LEU A 222 -4.57 -26.15 0.52
N THR A 223 -4.66 -26.26 1.84
CA THR A 223 -4.02 -27.29 2.63
C THR A 223 -5.02 -28.41 2.94
N GLU A 224 -4.87 -29.56 2.29
CA GLU A 224 -5.79 -30.71 2.41
C GLU A 224 -5.53 -31.61 3.63
N GLU A 225 -4.36 -31.50 4.27
CA GLU A 225 -3.85 -32.51 5.23
C GLU A 225 -4.35 -32.33 6.69
N ALA A 226 -5.19 -31.33 6.96
CA ALA A 226 -5.64 -31.06 8.34
C ALA A 226 -6.91 -31.83 8.71
N SER A 227 -6.81 -33.15 8.82
CA SER A 227 -7.95 -34.05 9.08
C SER A 227 -8.69 -33.83 10.41
N TYR A 228 -8.11 -33.08 11.34
CA TYR A 228 -8.71 -32.70 12.64
C TYR A 228 -9.49 -31.37 12.58
N ILE A 229 -9.50 -30.71 11.42
CA ILE A 229 -10.18 -29.42 11.21
C ILE A 229 -11.41 -29.66 10.33
N GLU A 230 -12.58 -29.15 10.76
CA GLU A 230 -13.74 -29.10 9.88
C GLU A 230 -13.59 -27.91 8.92
N GLY A 231 -13.35 -28.20 7.62
CA GLY A 231 -13.27 -27.22 6.55
C GLY A 231 -11.92 -27.17 5.86
N LEU A 232 -11.66 -26.09 5.12
CA LEU A 232 -10.49 -25.94 4.27
C LEU A 232 -9.60 -24.78 4.78
N ASP A 233 -8.29 -24.97 4.79
CA ASP A 233 -7.33 -23.92 5.17
C ASP A 233 -6.68 -23.33 3.92
N HIS A 234 -6.98 -22.05 3.68
CA HIS A 234 -6.41 -21.24 2.59
C HIS A 234 -5.50 -20.12 3.12
N THR A 235 -5.34 -20.00 4.43
CA THR A 235 -4.68 -18.86 5.05
C THR A 235 -3.24 -19.18 5.44
N LEU A 236 -2.36 -18.17 5.36
CA LEU A 236 -0.97 -18.33 5.80
C LEU A 236 -0.87 -18.59 7.30
N CYS A 237 -1.73 -17.92 8.08
CA CYS A 237 -1.83 -18.09 9.53
C CYS A 237 -3.20 -18.69 9.90
N GLY A 238 -3.24 -19.95 10.33
CA GLY A 238 -4.49 -20.66 10.64
C GLY A 238 -5.28 -20.06 11.81
N SER A 239 -4.62 -19.61 12.89
CA SER A 239 -5.26 -18.96 14.02
C SER A 239 -5.14 -17.46 13.92
N ARG A 240 -6.28 -16.77 13.82
CA ARG A 240 -6.33 -15.32 13.57
C ARG A 240 -7.14 -14.57 14.63
N SER A 241 -6.91 -13.26 14.78
CA SER A 241 -7.56 -12.43 15.79
C SER A 241 -8.99 -12.05 15.41
N GLY A 242 -9.98 -12.69 16.02
CA GLY A 242 -11.37 -12.26 15.89
C GLY A 242 -11.64 -10.88 16.46
N ALA A 243 -10.92 -10.48 17.51
CA ALA A 243 -11.05 -9.14 18.10
C ALA A 243 -10.68 -8.04 17.11
N ASN A 244 -9.62 -8.24 16.32
CA ASN A 244 -9.20 -7.27 15.30
C ASN A 244 -10.22 -7.15 14.17
N ALA A 245 -10.77 -8.27 13.70
CA ALA A 245 -11.82 -8.26 12.70
C ALA A 245 -13.08 -7.52 13.20
N ILE A 246 -13.52 -7.81 14.44
CA ILE A 246 -14.66 -7.16 15.07
C ILE A 246 -14.44 -5.65 15.22
N ALA A 247 -13.28 -5.24 15.75
CA ALA A 247 -12.96 -3.83 15.93
C ALA A 247 -12.96 -3.06 14.61
N THR A 248 -12.35 -3.63 13.57
CA THR A 248 -12.33 -3.02 12.23
C THR A 248 -13.74 -2.93 11.63
N TRP A 249 -14.53 -3.99 11.76
CA TRP A 249 -15.93 -3.99 11.34
C TRP A 249 -16.75 -2.90 12.08
N MET A 250 -16.56 -2.77 13.39
CA MET A 250 -17.23 -1.73 14.18
C MET A 250 -16.85 -0.32 13.73
N ILE A 251 -15.56 -0.06 13.47
CA ILE A 251 -15.07 1.25 13.03
C ILE A 251 -15.69 1.60 11.66
N LEU A 252 -15.67 0.68 10.70
CA LEU A 252 -16.26 0.91 9.37
C LEU A 252 -17.76 1.19 9.47
N ASN A 253 -18.50 0.43 10.27
CA ASN A 253 -19.94 0.65 10.46
C ASN A 253 -20.27 1.94 11.24
N MET A 254 -19.41 2.34 12.18
CA MET A 254 -19.57 3.57 12.95
C MET A 254 -19.42 4.82 12.08
N HIS A 255 -18.42 4.83 11.22
CA HIS A 255 -18.17 5.96 10.31
C HIS A 255 -19.08 5.93 9.08
N GLY A 256 -19.29 4.75 8.52
CA GLY A 256 -19.89 4.60 7.18
C GLY A 256 -19.04 5.23 6.08
N SER A 257 -19.44 5.07 4.84
CA SER A 257 -18.70 5.61 3.69
C SER A 257 -18.59 7.14 3.70
N LYS A 258 -19.67 7.82 4.10
CA LYS A 258 -19.69 9.28 4.19
C LYS A 258 -18.77 9.80 5.29
N GLY A 259 -18.82 9.22 6.49
CA GLY A 259 -17.97 9.65 7.60
C GLY A 259 -16.47 9.42 7.31
N LEU A 260 -16.13 8.32 6.62
CA LEU A 260 -14.77 8.08 6.16
C LEU A 260 -14.34 9.10 5.10
N MET A 261 -15.21 9.41 4.15
CA MET A 261 -14.94 10.42 3.13
C MET A 261 -14.70 11.80 3.74
N ASP A 262 -15.61 12.26 4.62
CA ASP A 262 -15.50 13.54 5.31
C ASP A 262 -14.20 13.62 6.13
N HIS A 263 -13.81 12.50 6.76
CA HIS A 263 -12.58 12.40 7.53
C HIS A 263 -11.33 12.50 6.65
N MET A 264 -11.27 11.75 5.56
CA MET A 264 -10.13 11.78 4.64
C MET A 264 -9.99 13.14 3.96
N GLU A 265 -11.10 13.80 3.60
CA GLU A 265 -11.12 15.15 3.05
C GLU A 265 -10.45 16.16 3.98
N GLN A 266 -10.68 16.08 5.29
CA GLN A 266 -10.00 16.95 6.26
C GLN A 266 -8.48 16.76 6.29
N LEU A 267 -7.99 15.54 6.08
CA LEU A 267 -6.55 15.27 6.00
C LEU A 267 -5.97 15.85 4.71
N ILE A 268 -6.69 15.75 3.59
CA ILE A 268 -6.29 16.34 2.32
C ILE A 268 -6.23 17.86 2.39
N ILE A 269 -7.25 18.50 2.98
CA ILE A 269 -7.27 19.99 3.16
C ILE A 269 -6.03 20.46 3.94
N LYS A 270 -5.67 19.79 5.02
CA LYS A 270 -4.45 20.12 5.78
C LYS A 270 -3.18 19.90 4.95
N SER A 271 -3.13 18.82 4.18
CA SER A 271 -1.99 18.50 3.31
C SER A 271 -1.83 19.52 2.20
N ASP A 272 -2.94 19.96 1.58
CA ASP A 272 -2.96 21.02 0.57
C ASP A 272 -2.44 22.35 1.13
N PHE A 273 -2.87 22.71 2.34
CA PHE A 273 -2.40 23.91 3.01
C PHE A 273 -0.89 23.88 3.29
N ILE A 274 -0.37 22.74 3.76
CA ILE A 274 1.08 22.55 3.97
C ILE A 274 1.83 22.71 2.64
N CYS A 275 1.39 22.02 1.59
CA CYS A 275 2.04 22.07 0.27
C CYS A 275 2.02 23.47 -0.34
N LYS A 276 0.89 24.17 -0.25
CA LYS A 276 0.78 25.56 -0.72
C LYS A 276 1.77 26.47 0.01
N SER A 277 1.85 26.38 1.34
CA SER A 277 2.77 27.17 2.15
C SER A 277 4.24 26.86 1.86
N LEU A 278 4.57 25.57 1.65
CA LEU A 278 5.93 25.17 1.25
C LEU A 278 6.30 25.72 -0.12
N SER A 279 5.37 25.71 -1.08
CA SER A 279 5.58 26.32 -2.41
C SER A 279 5.84 27.84 -2.32
N GLU A 280 5.08 28.56 -1.47
CA GLU A 280 5.27 30.01 -1.24
C GLU A 280 6.65 30.33 -0.60
N LEU A 281 7.25 29.36 0.08
CA LEU A 281 8.57 29.45 0.71
C LEU A 281 9.71 28.91 -0.18
N ASP A 282 9.44 28.53 -1.42
CA ASP A 282 10.40 27.89 -2.33
C ASP A 282 11.08 26.68 -1.68
N VAL A 283 10.25 25.78 -1.12
CA VAL A 283 10.66 24.50 -0.54
C VAL A 283 10.19 23.38 -1.47
N GLN A 284 11.10 22.55 -1.93
CA GLN A 284 10.76 21.43 -2.80
C GLN A 284 10.17 20.28 -2.00
N PHE A 285 9.10 19.71 -2.53
CA PHE A 285 8.43 18.57 -1.93
C PHE A 285 7.82 17.67 -3.02
N PHE A 286 7.54 16.44 -2.65
CA PHE A 286 6.68 15.54 -3.41
C PHE A 286 5.39 15.25 -2.62
N ARG A 287 4.26 15.21 -3.29
CA ARG A 287 2.99 14.71 -2.79
C ARG A 287 2.10 14.25 -3.94
N ASN A 288 1.49 13.09 -3.81
CA ASN A 288 0.33 12.73 -4.62
C ASN A 288 -0.90 13.51 -4.09
N GLU A 289 -1.64 14.17 -4.97
CA GLU A 289 -2.75 15.07 -4.59
C GLU A 289 -3.88 14.42 -3.79
N TYR A 290 -4.06 13.10 -3.94
CA TYR A 290 -5.08 12.32 -3.25
C TYR A 290 -4.59 11.68 -1.94
N MET A 291 -3.34 11.96 -1.53
CA MET A 291 -2.71 11.34 -0.37
C MET A 291 -2.32 12.37 0.68
N ASN A 292 -2.25 11.94 1.93
CA ASN A 292 -1.91 12.74 3.10
C ASN A 292 -0.43 12.62 3.52
N ILE A 293 0.43 12.19 2.60
CA ILE A 293 1.89 12.13 2.81
C ILE A 293 2.53 13.25 2.01
N VAL A 294 3.35 14.07 2.69
CA VAL A 294 4.17 15.13 2.09
C VAL A 294 5.63 14.80 2.39
N THR A 295 6.46 14.70 1.38
CA THR A 295 7.91 14.52 1.53
C THR A 295 8.65 15.76 1.08
N ILE A 296 9.53 16.25 1.93
CA ILE A 296 10.27 17.50 1.73
C ILE A 296 11.73 17.17 1.42
N LEU A 297 12.31 17.85 0.44
CA LEU A 297 13.71 17.69 0.08
C LEU A 297 14.61 18.17 1.23
N SER A 298 15.59 17.36 1.63
CA SER A 298 16.46 17.65 2.79
C SER A 298 17.31 18.92 2.63
N GLU A 299 17.61 19.32 1.40
CA GLU A 299 18.40 20.51 1.11
C GLU A 299 17.65 21.81 1.45
N ASP A 300 16.33 21.77 1.46
CA ASP A 300 15.46 22.92 1.67
C ASP A 300 15.06 23.16 3.12
N ILE A 301 15.27 22.19 4.01
CA ILE A 301 14.85 22.28 5.40
C ILE A 301 15.94 21.73 6.33
N PRO A 302 16.35 22.50 7.38
CA PRO A 302 17.41 22.05 8.25
C PRO A 302 16.95 20.89 9.14
N ARG A 303 17.83 19.91 9.31
CA ARG A 303 17.60 18.71 10.11
C ARG A 303 17.01 18.99 11.49
N ARG A 304 17.43 20.09 12.16
CA ARG A 304 16.91 20.49 13.47
C ARG A 304 15.39 20.75 13.48
N ILE A 305 14.84 21.29 12.37
CA ILE A 305 13.39 21.48 12.23
C ILE A 305 12.71 20.15 12.00
N CYS A 306 13.25 19.30 11.12
CA CYS A 306 12.72 17.95 10.89
C CYS A 306 12.63 17.12 12.17
N GLU A 307 13.69 17.14 12.97
CA GLU A 307 13.75 16.42 14.26
C GLU A 307 12.80 17.01 15.31
N LYS A 308 12.67 18.35 15.37
CA LYS A 308 11.74 19.04 16.29
C LYS A 308 10.28 18.59 16.07
N TYR A 309 9.89 18.38 14.81
CA TYR A 309 8.53 17.98 14.43
C TYR A 309 8.42 16.47 14.16
N THR A 310 9.44 15.69 14.50
CA THR A 310 9.47 14.22 14.35
C THR A 310 9.18 13.75 12.91
N LEU A 311 9.65 14.49 11.91
CA LEU A 311 9.58 14.06 10.52
C LEU A 311 10.40 12.78 10.33
N VAL A 312 9.96 11.91 9.44
CA VAL A 312 10.62 10.62 9.19
C VAL A 312 11.59 10.73 8.02
N PRO A 313 12.88 10.46 8.20
CA PRO A 313 13.84 10.47 7.09
C PRO A 313 13.66 9.24 6.19
N ASP A 314 14.02 9.36 4.90
CA ASP A 314 14.07 8.24 3.96
C ASP A 314 15.17 7.23 4.32
N THR A 315 16.19 7.64 5.06
CA THR A 315 17.24 6.76 5.58
C THR A 315 17.76 7.22 6.93
N HIS A 316 18.08 6.26 7.79
CA HIS A 316 18.86 6.47 9.02
C HIS A 316 20.36 6.18 8.82
N LYS A 317 20.75 5.73 7.61
CA LYS A 317 22.12 5.43 7.24
C LYS A 317 22.67 6.57 6.36
N GLY A 318 23.36 7.53 6.99
CA GLY A 318 23.91 8.68 6.29
C GLY A 318 23.01 9.91 6.30
N GLN A 319 23.13 10.74 5.26
CA GLN A 319 22.30 11.94 5.12
C GLN A 319 21.02 11.58 4.36
N PRO A 320 19.84 11.86 4.93
CA PRO A 320 18.59 11.66 4.22
C PRO A 320 18.48 12.63 3.03
N LYS A 321 17.84 12.20 1.96
CA LYS A 321 17.47 13.05 0.84
C LYS A 321 16.08 13.65 1.03
N TRP A 322 15.22 12.94 1.75
CA TRP A 322 13.83 13.32 1.96
C TRP A 322 13.41 13.18 3.42
N TRP A 323 12.50 14.08 3.83
CA TRP A 323 11.83 14.03 5.12
C TRP A 323 10.32 13.95 4.91
N LYS A 324 9.68 12.99 5.56
CA LYS A 324 8.26 12.69 5.41
C LYS A 324 7.42 13.27 6.55
N ILE A 325 6.32 13.92 6.19
CA ILE A 325 5.19 14.25 7.05
C ILE A 325 4.03 13.33 6.69
N VAL A 326 3.40 12.69 7.68
CA VAL A 326 2.13 12.00 7.51
C VAL A 326 1.06 12.81 8.23
N VAL A 327 0.15 13.41 7.47
CA VAL A 327 -0.89 14.28 8.01
C VAL A 327 -2.04 13.42 8.53
N MET A 328 -1.99 13.08 9.82
CA MET A 328 -3.03 12.33 10.53
C MET A 328 -3.86 13.27 11.41
N GLU A 329 -4.88 12.74 12.11
CA GLU A 329 -5.77 13.53 12.98
C GLU A 329 -5.05 14.37 14.02
N HIS A 330 -4.01 13.81 14.66
CA HIS A 330 -3.22 14.49 15.68
C HIS A 330 -2.40 15.66 15.13
N VAL A 331 -2.21 15.75 13.80
CA VAL A 331 -1.59 16.92 13.15
C VAL A 331 -2.66 18.00 13.06
N ASN A 332 -2.78 18.78 14.15
CA ASN A 332 -3.73 19.89 14.24
C ASN A 332 -3.17 21.18 13.61
N TRP A 333 -4.03 22.17 13.38
CA TRP A 333 -3.67 23.43 12.75
C TRP A 333 -2.55 24.17 13.49
N GLN A 334 -2.55 24.18 14.83
CA GLN A 334 -1.51 24.83 15.62
C GLN A 334 -0.13 24.20 15.38
N LEU A 335 -0.06 22.88 15.24
CA LEU A 335 1.19 22.18 14.94
C LEU A 335 1.68 22.53 13.53
N ILE A 336 0.76 22.61 12.56
CA ILE A 336 1.05 23.02 11.18
C ILE A 336 1.59 24.45 11.16
N ASP A 337 0.90 25.39 11.82
CA ASP A 337 1.32 26.79 11.89
C ASP A 337 2.71 26.94 12.52
N ASN A 338 2.96 26.24 13.63
CA ASN A 338 4.26 26.27 14.29
C ASN A 338 5.37 25.74 13.38
N PHE A 339 5.13 24.66 12.68
CA PHE A 339 6.07 24.07 11.72
C PHE A 339 6.38 25.06 10.57
N LEU A 340 5.36 25.61 9.95
CA LEU A 340 5.51 26.56 8.84
C LEU A 340 6.19 27.87 9.27
N ASN A 341 5.92 28.34 10.48
CA ASN A 341 6.60 29.52 11.04
C ASN A 341 8.10 29.27 11.23
N ASP A 342 8.50 28.09 11.76
CA ASP A 342 9.91 27.74 11.90
C ASP A 342 10.62 27.63 10.54
N VAL A 343 9.95 27.06 9.53
CA VAL A 343 10.48 26.99 8.16
C VAL A 343 10.61 28.39 7.56
N THR A 344 9.61 29.25 7.74
CA THR A 344 9.63 30.65 7.28
C THR A 344 10.79 31.43 7.88
N GLN A 345 10.98 31.31 9.20
CA GLN A 345 12.10 31.96 9.89
C GLN A 345 13.44 31.50 9.32
N TYR A 346 13.63 30.20 9.12
CA TYR A 346 14.86 29.66 8.55
C TYR A 346 15.13 30.19 7.12
N LYS A 347 14.12 30.19 6.25
CA LYS A 347 14.29 30.70 4.88
C LYS A 347 14.65 32.22 4.88
N ASN A 348 14.03 32.99 5.74
CA ASN A 348 14.35 34.45 5.88
C ASN A 348 15.79 34.67 6.37
N GLU A 349 16.24 33.92 7.38
CA GLU A 349 17.63 34.00 7.87
C GLU A 349 18.63 33.62 6.79
N THR A 350 18.32 32.60 5.96
CA THR A 350 19.17 32.17 4.86
C THR A 350 19.27 33.22 3.75
N ILE A 351 18.17 33.88 3.40
CA ILE A 351 18.13 34.96 2.41
C ILE A 351 18.95 36.18 2.91
N HIS A 352 18.84 36.54 4.19
CA HIS A 352 19.63 37.64 4.77
C HIS A 352 21.13 37.32 4.76
N ASN A 353 21.55 36.07 5.01
CA ASN A 353 22.94 35.67 5.01
C ASN A 353 23.54 35.57 3.58
N LEU A 354 22.71 35.40 2.55
CA LEU A 354 23.11 35.38 1.14
C LEU A 354 23.20 36.75 0.51
N ARG A 355 22.76 37.84 1.19
CA ARG A 355 22.96 39.25 0.79
C ARG A 355 24.11 39.86 1.58
N PRO A 356 25.40 39.67 1.22
CA PRO A 356 26.48 40.37 1.88
C PRO A 356 26.42 41.80 1.45
N ASN A 357 26.27 42.73 2.43
CA ASN A 357 26.61 44.16 2.39
C ASN A 357 26.68 44.81 0.98
N GLN A 358 25.55 45.11 0.37
CA GLN A 358 25.46 46.25 -0.56
C GLN A 358 24.97 47.49 0.22
N ALA A 359 25.74 47.89 1.19
CA ALA A 359 25.64 49.21 1.78
C ALA A 359 27.08 49.60 2.14
N ILE A 360 27.59 50.51 1.38
CA ILE A 360 28.65 51.46 1.54
C ILE A 360 29.44 51.58 0.22
N LEU A 361 28.95 52.36 -0.71
CA LEU A 361 29.74 53.39 -1.41
C LEU A 361 28.80 54.54 -1.74
#